data_82beebd8c12840182f3a1f1b234faea1
#
_entry.id   82beebd8c12840182f3a1f1b234faea1
#
_cell.length_a   1.000
_cell.length_b   1.000
_cell.length_c   1.000
_cell.angle_alpha   90.00
_cell.angle_beta   90.00
_cell.angle_gamma   90.00
#
_symmetry.space_group_name_H-M   'P 1'
#
loop_
_entity.id
_entity.type
_entity.pdbx_description
1 polymer ?
#
loop_
_entity_poly.entity_id
_entity_poly.type
_entity_poly.pdbx_seq_one_letter_code
_entity_poly.pdbx_strand_id
1 'polypeptide(L)'
;MASEVRASHILCKHAQSRNPVSRRTGLPTTEVTKDSARSEISKILENLQDIQRKSGNSALMDAFANIARERSDCGSFQSGGDLGNFGRGMMQKPFEDASFALQVGELSDIVDTDSGTHIILRTA
;
A
#
# COMPACT_ATOMS: atom_id res chain seq x y z
N MET A 1 9.03 -7.63 -21.09
CA MET A 1 8.04 -7.83 -20.00
C MET A 1 8.75 -8.15 -18.70
N ALA A 2 8.32 -7.54 -17.63
CA ALA A 2 8.89 -7.84 -16.32
C ALA A 2 8.42 -9.21 -15.84
N SER A 3 9.33 -10.06 -15.38
CA SER A 3 9.01 -11.30 -14.67
C SER A 3 8.84 -11.07 -13.17
N GLU A 4 9.40 -9.97 -12.67
CA GLU A 4 9.30 -9.52 -11.29
C GLU A 4 9.15 -8.03 -11.23
N VAL A 5 8.53 -7.56 -10.15
CA VAL A 5 8.47 -6.15 -9.81
C VAL A 5 8.88 -5.98 -8.35
N ARG A 6 9.29 -4.77 -7.99
CA ARG A 6 9.46 -4.38 -6.60
C ARG A 6 8.46 -3.28 -6.28
N ALA A 7 7.77 -3.42 -5.17
CA ALA A 7 6.73 -2.47 -4.79
C ALA A 7 6.72 -2.24 -3.28
N SER A 8 6.27 -1.06 -2.90
CA SER A 8 5.91 -0.73 -1.54
C SER A 8 4.41 -0.55 -1.45
N HIS A 9 3.81 -0.78 -0.27
CA HIS A 9 2.40 -0.53 -0.09
C HIS A 9 2.09 0.07 1.28
N ILE A 10 0.93 0.71 1.36
CA ILE A 10 0.33 1.17 2.60
C ILE A 10 -0.98 0.43 2.72
N LEU A 11 -1.17 -0.28 3.83
CA LEU A 11 -2.35 -1.10 4.09
C LEU A 11 -3.16 -0.53 5.24
N CYS A 12 -4.44 -0.34 5.03
CA CYS A 12 -5.41 -0.10 6.10
C CYS A 12 -6.31 -1.31 6.23
N LYS A 13 -6.20 -2.02 7.34
CA LYS A 13 -7.08 -3.14 7.67
C LYS A 13 -8.42 -2.64 8.20
N HIS A 14 -9.43 -3.50 8.13
CA HIS A 14 -10.79 -3.23 8.58
C HIS A 14 -11.46 -4.51 9.08
N ALA A 15 -12.72 -4.40 9.50
CA ALA A 15 -13.46 -5.52 10.07
C ALA A 15 -13.56 -6.74 9.16
N GLN A 16 -13.53 -6.53 7.83
CA GLN A 16 -13.63 -7.60 6.85
C GLN A 16 -12.27 -8.14 6.40
N SER A 17 -11.18 -7.64 6.97
CA SER A 17 -9.83 -8.15 6.66
C SER A 17 -9.69 -9.60 7.13
N ARG A 18 -8.95 -10.41 6.35
CA ARG A 18 -8.70 -11.81 6.67
C ARG A 18 -8.10 -11.97 8.07
N ASN A 19 -7.18 -11.09 8.45
CA ASN A 19 -6.62 -11.01 9.79
C ASN A 19 -6.79 -9.58 10.31
N PRO A 20 -7.90 -9.28 11.00
CA PRO A 20 -8.24 -7.89 11.37
C PRO A 20 -7.47 -7.41 12.61
N VAL A 21 -6.14 -7.53 12.56
CA VAL A 21 -5.23 -7.04 13.59
C VAL A 21 -4.10 -6.30 12.89
N SER A 22 -3.82 -5.07 13.32
CA SER A 22 -2.71 -4.29 12.78
C SER A 22 -1.37 -4.89 13.22
N ARG A 23 -0.49 -5.16 12.25
CA ARG A 23 0.86 -5.64 12.53
C ARG A 23 1.75 -4.54 13.12
N ARG A 24 1.34 -3.29 12.94
CA ARG A 24 2.07 -2.13 13.48
C ARG A 24 1.74 -1.87 14.95
N THR A 25 0.45 -1.94 15.30
CA THR A 25 -0.01 -1.60 16.66
C THR A 25 -0.28 -2.82 17.53
N GLY A 26 -0.52 -3.99 16.93
CA GLY A 26 -0.99 -5.17 17.63
C GLY A 26 -2.46 -5.11 18.04
N LEU A 27 -3.16 -4.03 17.69
CA LEU A 27 -4.56 -3.82 18.08
C LEU A 27 -5.51 -4.34 17.01
N PRO A 28 -6.71 -4.81 17.41
CA PRO A 28 -7.70 -5.26 16.44
C PRO A 28 -8.25 -4.10 15.61
N THR A 29 -8.65 -4.41 14.37
CA THR A 29 -9.26 -3.46 13.43
C THR A 29 -10.73 -3.80 13.18
N THR A 30 -11.34 -4.57 14.07
CA THR A 30 -12.71 -5.07 13.91
C THR A 30 -13.77 -3.96 14.01
N GLU A 31 -13.42 -2.80 14.56
CA GLU A 31 -14.30 -1.65 14.62
C GLU A 31 -14.12 -0.66 13.46
N VAL A 32 -13.12 -0.90 12.60
CA VAL A 32 -12.89 -0.08 11.42
C VAL A 32 -13.73 -0.62 10.28
N THR A 33 -14.62 0.20 9.73
CA THR A 33 -15.41 -0.22 8.57
C THR A 33 -14.55 -0.18 7.31
N LYS A 34 -14.94 -0.96 6.32
CA LYS A 34 -14.27 -0.93 5.00
C LYS A 34 -14.34 0.47 4.39
N ASP A 35 -15.49 1.13 4.50
CA ASP A 35 -15.66 2.49 3.96
C ASP A 35 -14.73 3.48 4.66
N SER A 36 -14.57 3.37 5.98
CA SER A 36 -13.64 4.21 6.74
C SER A 36 -12.20 3.99 6.30
N ALA A 37 -11.79 2.72 6.13
CA ALA A 37 -10.45 2.39 5.64
C ALA A 37 -10.20 2.95 4.25
N ARG A 38 -11.16 2.81 3.33
CA ARG A 38 -11.05 3.35 1.97
C ARG A 38 -10.99 4.87 1.98
N SER A 39 -11.75 5.52 2.85
CA SER A 39 -11.72 6.98 3.00
C SER A 39 -10.36 7.47 3.46
N GLU A 40 -9.77 6.79 4.44
CA GLU A 40 -8.42 7.13 4.93
C GLU A 40 -7.37 6.94 3.83
N ILE A 41 -7.42 5.80 3.13
CA ILE A 41 -6.51 5.50 2.02
C ILE A 41 -6.66 6.53 0.91
N SER A 42 -7.89 6.95 0.61
CA SER A 42 -8.16 7.98 -0.42
C SER A 42 -7.46 9.30 -0.08
N LYS A 43 -7.53 9.71 1.19
CA LYS A 43 -6.86 10.96 1.63
C LYS A 43 -5.34 10.85 1.54
N ILE A 44 -4.79 9.70 1.91
CA ILE A 44 -3.36 9.45 1.80
C ILE A 44 -2.94 9.49 0.33
N LEU A 45 -3.71 8.86 -0.55
CA LEU A 45 -3.42 8.83 -1.98
C LEU A 45 -3.43 10.24 -2.58
N GLU A 46 -4.43 11.07 -2.24
CA GLU A 46 -4.49 12.45 -2.70
C GLU A 46 -3.26 13.25 -2.28
N ASN A 47 -2.83 13.08 -1.02
CA ASN A 47 -1.63 13.72 -0.50
C ASN A 47 -0.37 13.29 -1.26
N LEU A 48 -0.23 11.99 -1.51
CA LEU A 48 0.91 11.45 -2.24
C LEU A 48 0.94 11.90 -3.69
N GLN A 49 -0.21 11.93 -4.36
CA GLN A 49 -0.33 12.44 -5.73
C GLN A 49 0.08 13.91 -5.80
N ASP A 50 -0.31 14.70 -4.81
CA ASP A 50 0.05 16.11 -4.72
C ASP A 50 1.56 16.30 -4.55
N ILE A 51 2.18 15.50 -3.68
CA ILE A 51 3.63 15.52 -3.46
C ILE A 51 4.37 15.16 -4.75
N GLN A 52 3.94 14.13 -5.45
CA GLN A 52 4.55 13.71 -6.71
C GLN A 52 4.48 14.81 -7.75
N ARG A 53 3.31 15.45 -7.88
CA ARG A 53 3.09 16.51 -8.87
C ARG A 53 3.94 17.75 -8.58
N LYS A 54 4.09 18.12 -7.31
CA LYS A 54 4.78 19.36 -6.90
C LYS A 54 6.28 19.17 -6.70
N SER A 55 6.71 18.00 -6.25
CA SER A 55 8.08 17.79 -5.77
C SER A 55 8.80 16.59 -6.42
N GLY A 56 8.11 15.83 -7.27
CA GLY A 56 8.72 14.74 -8.04
C GLY A 56 8.79 13.41 -7.31
N ASN A 57 9.41 12.43 -8.00
CA ASN A 57 9.40 11.03 -7.56
C ASN A 57 10.25 10.77 -6.32
N SER A 58 11.38 11.46 -6.17
CA SER A 58 12.23 11.28 -4.99
C SER A 58 11.48 11.68 -3.72
N ALA A 59 10.79 12.83 -3.75
CA ALA A 59 9.97 13.29 -2.63
C ALA A 59 8.79 12.34 -2.37
N LEU A 60 8.19 11.80 -3.43
CA LEU A 60 7.12 10.82 -3.31
C LEU A 60 7.60 9.56 -2.58
N MET A 61 8.76 9.04 -2.97
CA MET A 61 9.29 7.80 -2.36
C MET A 61 9.57 7.99 -0.87
N ASP A 62 10.16 9.12 -0.49
CA ASP A 62 10.42 9.44 0.91
C ASP A 62 9.13 9.60 1.70
N ALA A 63 8.15 10.33 1.16
CA ALA A 63 6.86 10.55 1.81
C ALA A 63 6.09 9.23 1.96
N PHE A 64 6.10 8.39 0.93
CA PHE A 64 5.43 7.09 0.96
C PHE A 64 6.00 6.21 2.08
N ALA A 65 7.32 6.11 2.16
CA ALA A 65 7.99 5.32 3.20
C ALA A 65 7.66 5.84 4.61
N ASN A 66 7.66 7.16 4.79
CA ASN A 66 7.34 7.76 6.09
C ASN A 66 5.89 7.49 6.50
N ILE A 67 4.95 7.64 5.58
CA ILE A 67 3.53 7.35 5.86
C ILE A 67 3.33 5.88 6.16
N ALA A 68 4.00 4.99 5.41
CA ALA A 68 3.91 3.55 5.67
C ALA A 68 4.38 3.20 7.08
N ARG A 69 5.49 3.78 7.53
CA ARG A 69 6.01 3.56 8.88
C ARG A 69 5.05 4.02 9.97
N GLU A 70 4.33 5.10 9.71
CA GLU A 70 3.42 5.70 10.70
C GLU A 70 2.02 5.08 10.67
N ARG A 71 1.59 4.52 9.53
CA ARG A 71 0.18 4.17 9.38
C ARG A 71 -0.11 2.80 8.80
N SER A 72 0.79 2.14 8.09
CA SER A 72 0.48 0.87 7.45
C SER A 72 0.27 -0.24 8.49
N ASP A 73 -0.79 -1.03 8.31
CA ASP A 73 -1.12 -2.15 9.19
C ASP A 73 -0.42 -3.45 8.80
N CYS A 74 0.36 -3.44 7.72
CA CYS A 74 1.20 -4.57 7.30
C CYS A 74 2.52 -4.54 8.02
N GLY A 75 3.09 -5.72 8.31
CA GLY A 75 4.42 -5.84 8.93
C GLY A 75 5.54 -5.15 8.16
N SER A 76 5.36 -4.92 6.86
CA SER A 76 6.31 -4.16 6.04
C SER A 76 6.41 -2.68 6.44
N PHE A 77 5.58 -2.20 7.38
CA PHE A 77 5.65 -0.81 7.84
C PHE A 77 7.05 -0.43 8.32
N GLN A 78 7.77 -1.37 8.92
CA GLN A 78 9.13 -1.15 9.43
C GLN A 78 10.12 -0.86 8.31
N SER A 79 9.85 -1.34 7.11
CA SER A 79 10.68 -1.13 5.91
C SER A 79 10.08 -0.09 4.98
N GLY A 80 9.28 0.84 5.51
CA GLY A 80 8.64 1.88 4.71
C GLY A 80 7.62 1.33 3.71
N GLY A 81 7.05 0.17 3.99
CA GLY A 81 6.08 -0.52 3.13
C GLY A 81 6.72 -1.39 2.06
N ASP A 82 8.04 -1.46 1.97
CA ASP A 82 8.74 -2.23 0.93
C ASP A 82 8.50 -3.72 1.10
N LEU A 83 8.02 -4.35 0.04
CA LEU A 83 7.76 -5.79 0.01
C LEU A 83 8.89 -6.58 -0.68
N GLY A 84 9.90 -5.87 -1.19
CA GLY A 84 10.94 -6.49 -1.99
C GLY A 84 10.43 -6.93 -3.37
N ASN A 85 11.23 -7.70 -4.07
CA ASN A 85 10.88 -8.22 -5.39
C ASN A 85 9.91 -9.39 -5.27
N PHE A 86 8.92 -9.45 -6.16
CA PHE A 86 8.01 -10.58 -6.25
C PHE A 86 7.56 -10.81 -7.67
N GLY A 87 7.33 -12.08 -8.00
CA GLY A 87 6.80 -12.49 -9.29
C GLY A 87 5.31 -12.79 -9.21
N ARG A 88 4.76 -13.22 -10.35
CA ARG A 88 3.37 -13.65 -10.38
C ARG A 88 3.19 -14.93 -9.57
N GLY A 89 2.03 -15.05 -8.93
CA GLY A 89 1.70 -16.19 -8.07
C GLY A 89 2.15 -16.03 -6.62
N MET A 90 2.85 -14.96 -6.26
CA MET A 90 3.35 -14.73 -4.90
C MET A 90 2.42 -13.89 -4.04
N MET A 91 1.63 -13.00 -4.66
CA MET A 91 0.70 -12.10 -3.96
C MET A 91 -0.74 -12.43 -4.34
N GLN A 92 -1.69 -11.90 -3.58
CA GLN A 92 -3.11 -12.02 -3.94
C GLN A 92 -3.33 -11.39 -5.32
N LYS A 93 -4.22 -11.99 -6.10
CA LYS A 93 -4.42 -11.63 -7.50
C LYS A 93 -4.71 -10.15 -7.73
N PRO A 94 -5.61 -9.48 -6.98
CA PRO A 94 -5.83 -8.05 -7.19
C PRO A 94 -4.58 -7.20 -6.94
N PHE A 95 -3.78 -7.57 -5.94
CA PHE A 95 -2.53 -6.88 -5.63
C PHE A 95 -1.50 -7.09 -6.74
N GLU A 96 -1.36 -8.33 -7.20
CA GLU A 96 -0.45 -8.68 -8.29
C GLU A 96 -0.81 -7.92 -9.56
N ASP A 97 -2.07 -7.96 -9.97
CA ASP A 97 -2.51 -7.32 -11.21
C ASP A 97 -2.25 -5.81 -11.17
N ALA A 98 -2.55 -5.17 -10.05
CA ALA A 98 -2.30 -3.74 -9.89
C ALA A 98 -0.80 -3.43 -9.95
N SER A 99 0.03 -4.21 -9.26
CA SER A 99 1.48 -3.98 -9.20
C SER A 99 2.14 -4.11 -10.57
N PHE A 100 1.77 -5.15 -11.32
CA PHE A 100 2.35 -5.39 -12.65
C PHE A 100 1.85 -4.42 -13.71
N ALA A 101 0.69 -3.79 -13.51
CA ALA A 101 0.16 -2.78 -14.42
C ALA A 101 0.84 -1.41 -14.22
N LEU A 102 1.52 -1.18 -13.10
CA LEU A 102 2.20 0.09 -12.82
C LEU A 102 3.52 0.18 -13.57
N GLN A 103 3.88 1.41 -13.94
CA GLN A 103 5.24 1.74 -14.35
C GLN A 103 6.06 2.07 -13.11
N VAL A 104 7.39 1.99 -13.22
CA VAL A 104 8.29 2.35 -12.12
C VAL A 104 8.04 3.81 -11.73
N GLY A 105 7.83 4.04 -10.45
CA GLY A 105 7.53 5.37 -9.89
C GLY A 105 6.06 5.74 -9.90
N GLU A 106 5.18 4.86 -10.38
CA GLU A 106 3.74 5.12 -10.47
C GLU A 106 3.00 4.62 -9.23
N LEU A 107 2.03 5.43 -8.76
CA LEU A 107 1.09 5.05 -7.69
C LEU A 107 -0.14 4.36 -8.28
N SER A 108 -0.64 3.34 -7.58
CA SER A 108 -1.90 2.71 -7.93
C SER A 108 -3.09 3.55 -7.47
N ASP A 109 -4.28 3.22 -8.00
CA ASP A 109 -5.53 3.57 -7.34
C ASP A 109 -5.69 2.70 -6.08
N ILE A 110 -6.81 2.86 -5.38
CA ILE A 110 -7.14 2.05 -4.21
C ILE A 110 -7.32 0.60 -4.66
N VAL A 111 -6.64 -0.33 -3.97
CA VAL A 111 -6.69 -1.77 -4.27
C VAL A 111 -7.23 -2.50 -3.04
N ASP A 112 -8.36 -3.19 -3.20
CA ASP A 112 -8.93 -4.02 -2.15
C ASP A 112 -8.49 -5.47 -2.33
N THR A 113 -8.04 -6.07 -1.24
CA THR A 113 -7.71 -7.50 -1.16
C THR A 113 -8.32 -8.08 0.11
N ASP A 114 -8.15 -9.39 0.33
CA ASP A 114 -8.58 -10.02 1.57
C ASP A 114 -7.81 -9.48 2.79
N SER A 115 -6.66 -8.88 2.59
CA SER A 115 -5.87 -8.26 3.67
C SER A 115 -6.42 -6.92 4.12
N GLY A 116 -7.07 -6.17 3.23
CA GLY A 116 -7.61 -4.85 3.49
C GLY A 116 -7.54 -3.95 2.28
N THR A 117 -7.37 -2.66 2.52
CA THR A 117 -7.34 -1.63 1.48
C THR A 117 -5.91 -1.09 1.34
N HIS A 118 -5.40 -1.04 0.11
CA HIS A 118 -4.00 -0.70 -0.18
C HIS A 118 -3.86 0.49 -1.13
N ILE A 119 -2.72 1.17 -1.01
CA ILE A 119 -2.08 1.93 -2.10
C ILE A 119 -0.75 1.26 -2.39
N ILE A 120 -0.40 1.15 -3.66
CA ILE A 120 0.84 0.51 -4.11
C ILE A 120 1.69 1.53 -4.86
N LEU A 121 2.99 1.53 -4.60
CA LEU A 121 3.99 2.30 -5.35
C LEU A 121 4.98 1.31 -5.94
N ARG A 122 5.10 1.27 -7.26
CA ARG A 122 6.11 0.42 -7.90
C ARG A 122 7.47 1.13 -7.85
N THR A 123 8.46 0.47 -7.25
CA THR A 123 9.79 1.06 -7.04
C THR A 123 10.85 0.51 -8.02
N ALA A 124 10.59 -0.68 -8.57
CA ALA A 124 11.49 -1.25 -9.58
C ALA A 124 10.81 -2.28 -10.49
#